data_de63e2502a91404ff87bfbcf880c368c
#
_entry.id   de63e2502a91404ff87bfbcf880c368c
#
_cell.length_a   1.000
_cell.length_b   1.000
_cell.length_c   1.000
_cell.angle_alpha   90.00
_cell.angle_beta   90.00
_cell.angle_gamma   90.00
#
_symmetry.space_group_name_H-M   'P 1'
#
loop_
_entity.id
_entity.type
_entity.pdbx_description
1 polymer ?
#
loop_
_entity_poly.entity_id
_entity_poly.type
_entity_poly.pdbx_seq_one_letter_code
_entity_poly.pdbx_strand_id
1 'polypeptide(L)'
;MACGEQVQPLVNLLWDRLREQPVIHMDETTVQVLDEPGKTPQSKSYMWVSTAGPPDEGVVLFHYDKSRGAQVPNELLGDYKGALMTDGYPGYNEVSARNNLVRLGCLAHARRKFVVAKQQQPKGKTGAADQALALIGKLYLIERKMKDKTDDERYRARQDKAVPVLKKLRQWLEKTQPRTAPKTALGKALTYLANQWSYLERYVEDGCYPIDNNRAENAIRPFVIGRKNYLFSKSIRGVRANANLYTLIETAKAHGLDPHAYLLRVFEELPAAASVEDFEALLPQRVKTAD
;
A
#
# COMPACT_ATOMS: atom_id res chain seq x y z
N MET A 1 -22.81 -11.84 -7.78
CA MET A 1 -21.67 -12.66 -8.30
C MET A 1 -21.48 -12.43 -9.80
N ALA A 2 -22.54 -12.56 -10.62
CA ALA A 2 -22.43 -12.32 -12.07
C ALA A 2 -21.83 -10.93 -12.39
N CYS A 3 -22.34 -9.85 -11.81
CA CYS A 3 -21.81 -8.50 -12.02
C CYS A 3 -20.30 -8.37 -11.75
N GLY A 4 -19.82 -8.98 -10.63
CA GLY A 4 -18.38 -8.91 -10.31
C GLY A 4 -17.50 -9.71 -11.26
N GLU A 5 -18.04 -10.72 -11.96
CA GLU A 5 -17.31 -11.47 -12.99
C GLU A 5 -17.31 -10.74 -14.34
N GLN A 6 -18.43 -10.10 -14.69
CA GLN A 6 -18.55 -9.35 -15.94
C GLN A 6 -17.53 -8.19 -16.04
N VAL A 7 -17.19 -7.57 -14.92
CA VAL A 7 -16.23 -6.45 -14.90
C VAL A 7 -14.75 -6.89 -14.94
N GLN A 8 -14.46 -8.19 -15.03
CA GLN A 8 -13.08 -8.69 -15.06
C GLN A 8 -12.22 -8.08 -16.17
N PRO A 9 -12.73 -7.83 -17.40
CA PRO A 9 -11.94 -7.15 -18.44
C PRO A 9 -11.47 -5.75 -18.01
N LEU A 10 -12.31 -4.96 -17.34
CA LEU A 10 -11.92 -3.65 -16.80
C LEU A 10 -10.84 -3.76 -15.73
N VAL A 11 -10.96 -4.76 -14.84
CA VAL A 11 -9.96 -5.03 -13.81
C VAL A 11 -8.61 -5.42 -14.44
N ASN A 12 -8.62 -6.20 -15.51
CA ASN A 12 -7.39 -6.56 -16.23
C ASN A 12 -6.69 -5.32 -16.83
N LEU A 13 -7.44 -4.44 -17.49
CA LEU A 13 -6.91 -3.17 -18.03
C LEU A 13 -6.36 -2.26 -16.92
N LEU A 14 -7.00 -2.22 -15.76
CA LEU A 14 -6.50 -1.48 -14.61
C LEU A 14 -5.19 -2.08 -14.06
N TRP A 15 -5.00 -3.41 -14.11
CA TRP A 15 -3.71 -4.04 -13.79
C TRP A 15 -2.60 -3.61 -14.73
N ASP A 16 -2.87 -3.51 -16.03
CA ASP A 16 -1.89 -3.05 -17.01
C ASP A 16 -1.51 -1.59 -16.72
N ARG A 17 -2.50 -0.72 -16.48
CA ARG A 17 -2.28 0.69 -16.08
C ARG A 17 -1.48 0.83 -14.78
N LEU A 18 -1.73 -0.04 -13.80
CA LEU A 18 -0.97 -0.03 -12.54
C LEU A 18 0.50 -0.33 -12.78
N ARG A 19 0.81 -1.31 -13.63
CA ARG A 19 2.20 -1.72 -13.93
C ARG A 19 2.99 -0.70 -14.74
N GLU A 20 2.32 0.24 -15.41
CA GLU A 20 2.96 1.37 -16.09
C GLU A 20 3.46 2.45 -15.12
N GLN A 21 3.03 2.43 -13.86
CA GLN A 21 3.36 3.48 -12.89
C GLN A 21 4.77 3.30 -12.31
N PRO A 22 5.47 4.40 -11.98
CA PRO A 22 6.83 4.34 -11.43
C PRO A 22 6.90 3.71 -10.05
N VAL A 23 5.83 3.82 -9.27
CA VAL A 23 5.75 3.29 -7.89
C VAL A 23 4.43 2.57 -7.68
N ILE A 24 4.50 1.32 -7.25
CA ILE A 24 3.35 0.54 -6.77
C ILE A 24 3.42 0.42 -5.24
N HIS A 25 2.32 0.68 -4.58
CA HIS A 25 2.11 0.42 -3.16
C HIS A 25 1.31 -0.88 -2.99
N MET A 26 1.74 -1.75 -2.09
CA MET A 26 0.99 -2.98 -1.78
C MET A 26 0.80 -3.16 -0.27
N ASP A 27 -0.33 -3.75 0.08
CA ASP A 27 -0.65 -4.19 1.44
C ASP A 27 -1.65 -5.35 1.36
N GLU A 28 -1.85 -6.10 2.44
CA GLU A 28 -2.82 -7.17 2.50
C GLU A 28 -3.53 -7.25 3.86
N THR A 29 -4.74 -7.75 3.86
CA THR A 29 -5.51 -8.03 5.07
C THR A 29 -6.14 -9.40 5.03
N THR A 30 -6.40 -9.99 6.19
CA THR A 30 -7.09 -11.28 6.27
C THR A 30 -8.53 -11.18 5.83
N VAL A 31 -9.05 -12.24 5.20
CA VAL A 31 -10.46 -12.46 4.94
C VAL A 31 -10.81 -13.91 5.26
N GLN A 32 -12.00 -14.16 5.77
CA GLN A 32 -12.52 -15.51 5.99
C GLN A 32 -13.43 -15.90 4.84
N VAL A 33 -13.21 -17.10 4.28
CA VAL A 33 -14.06 -17.69 3.23
C VAL A 33 -14.51 -19.04 3.74
N LEU A 34 -15.84 -19.28 3.83
CA LEU A 34 -16.39 -20.48 4.45
C LEU A 34 -16.21 -21.71 3.58
N ASP A 35 -16.59 -21.59 2.29
CA ASP A 35 -16.53 -22.68 1.30
C ASP A 35 -15.27 -22.54 0.45
N GLU A 36 -14.11 -22.83 1.05
CA GLU A 36 -12.80 -22.77 0.37
C GLU A 36 -12.20 -24.19 0.32
N PRO A 37 -12.05 -24.81 -0.87
CA PRO A 37 -11.50 -26.16 -1.00
C PRO A 37 -10.12 -26.31 -0.36
N GLY A 38 -9.96 -27.34 0.47
CA GLY A 38 -8.72 -27.64 1.16
C GLY A 38 -8.44 -26.79 2.41
N LYS A 39 -9.42 -25.99 2.86
CA LYS A 39 -9.33 -25.22 4.10
C LYS A 39 -10.53 -25.42 5.01
N THR A 40 -10.34 -25.18 6.29
CA THR A 40 -11.46 -25.12 7.24
C THR A 40 -12.13 -23.73 7.19
N PRO A 41 -13.41 -23.63 7.55
CA PRO A 41 -14.12 -22.35 7.57
C PRO A 41 -13.45 -21.26 8.43
N GLN A 42 -12.64 -21.64 9.44
CA GLN A 42 -11.92 -20.73 10.32
C GLN A 42 -10.56 -20.30 9.76
N SER A 43 -10.13 -20.88 8.65
CA SER A 43 -8.85 -20.55 8.02
C SER A 43 -8.84 -19.11 7.50
N LYS A 44 -7.65 -18.50 7.53
CA LYS A 44 -7.44 -17.16 6.99
C LYS A 44 -7.03 -17.25 5.53
N SER A 45 -7.69 -16.49 4.69
CA SER A 45 -7.29 -16.13 3.35
C SER A 45 -7.02 -14.63 3.29
N TYR A 46 -6.65 -14.06 2.16
CA TYR A 46 -6.14 -12.69 2.12
C TYR A 46 -6.79 -11.89 1.00
N MET A 47 -7.09 -10.64 1.33
CA MET A 47 -7.39 -9.60 0.36
C MET A 47 -6.15 -8.73 0.22
N TRP A 48 -5.58 -8.71 -0.95
CA TRP A 48 -4.46 -7.88 -1.34
C TRP A 48 -4.96 -6.59 -1.94
N VAL A 49 -4.27 -5.48 -1.69
CA VAL A 49 -4.50 -4.22 -2.36
C VAL A 49 -3.21 -3.76 -3.02
N SER A 50 -3.33 -3.29 -4.25
CA SER A 50 -2.27 -2.62 -4.99
C SER A 50 -2.78 -1.26 -5.44
N THR A 51 -1.97 -0.21 -5.27
CA THR A 51 -2.36 1.14 -5.71
C THR A 51 -1.17 1.91 -6.26
N ALA A 52 -1.41 2.72 -7.29
CA ALA A 52 -0.38 3.50 -7.97
C ALA A 52 -0.99 4.74 -8.64
N GLY A 53 -0.16 5.57 -9.26
CA GLY A 53 -0.56 6.79 -9.99
C GLY A 53 -0.64 8.04 -9.11
N PRO A 54 -0.93 9.21 -9.65
CA PRO A 54 -1.13 10.45 -8.89
C PRO A 54 -2.36 10.36 -7.96
N PRO A 55 -2.48 11.23 -6.96
CA PRO A 55 -3.60 11.20 -6.00
C PRO A 55 -4.99 11.23 -6.63
N ASP A 56 -5.16 12.05 -7.68
CA ASP A 56 -6.46 12.28 -8.33
C ASP A 56 -6.67 11.44 -9.61
N GLU A 57 -5.71 10.57 -9.94
CA GLU A 57 -5.74 9.66 -11.09
C GLU A 57 -5.25 8.26 -10.69
N GLY A 58 -5.41 7.92 -9.43
CA GLY A 58 -4.89 6.68 -8.86
C GLY A 58 -5.69 5.45 -9.27
N VAL A 59 -4.98 4.35 -9.50
CA VAL A 59 -5.56 3.02 -9.64
C VAL A 59 -5.53 2.32 -8.29
N VAL A 60 -6.63 1.69 -7.89
CA VAL A 60 -6.76 0.88 -6.67
C VAL A 60 -7.29 -0.49 -7.05
N LEU A 61 -6.51 -1.52 -6.84
CA LEU A 61 -6.83 -2.90 -7.23
C LEU A 61 -6.91 -3.79 -6.01
N PHE A 62 -7.98 -4.56 -5.93
CA PHE A 62 -8.16 -5.60 -4.93
C PHE A 62 -8.02 -6.98 -5.58
N HIS A 63 -7.32 -7.87 -4.91
CA HIS A 63 -7.15 -9.25 -5.34
C HIS A 63 -7.30 -10.20 -4.16
N TYR A 64 -8.14 -11.22 -4.33
CA TYR A 64 -8.30 -12.28 -3.36
C TYR A 64 -7.34 -13.43 -3.64
N ASP A 65 -6.61 -13.86 -2.62
CA ASP A 65 -5.87 -15.12 -2.66
C ASP A 65 -6.01 -15.91 -1.33
N LYS A 66 -5.93 -17.22 -1.43
CA LYS A 66 -5.93 -18.11 -0.26
C LYS A 66 -4.64 -18.05 0.55
N SER A 67 -3.59 -17.50 -0.01
CA SER A 67 -2.24 -17.45 0.54
C SER A 67 -1.78 -16.03 0.82
N ARG A 68 -0.86 -15.90 1.79
CA ARG A 68 -0.03 -14.72 1.99
C ARG A 68 1.37 -14.90 1.42
N GLY A 69 1.67 -16.04 0.79
CA GLY A 69 3.00 -16.40 0.33
C GLY A 69 3.54 -15.50 -0.78
N ALA A 70 4.85 -15.60 -1.01
CA ALA A 70 5.57 -14.79 -2.00
C ALA A 70 5.09 -14.99 -3.44
N GLN A 71 4.46 -16.15 -3.75
CA GLN A 71 3.88 -16.41 -5.08
C GLN A 71 2.83 -15.36 -5.47
N VAL A 72 2.06 -14.81 -4.50
CA VAL A 72 0.99 -13.85 -4.81
C VAL A 72 1.54 -12.54 -5.35
N PRO A 73 2.45 -11.80 -4.66
CA PRO A 73 3.04 -10.62 -5.26
C PRO A 73 3.87 -10.91 -6.52
N ASN A 74 4.44 -12.13 -6.67
CA ASN A 74 5.09 -12.56 -7.90
C ASN A 74 4.12 -12.59 -9.09
N GLU A 75 2.92 -13.13 -8.90
CA GLU A 75 1.88 -13.21 -9.93
C GLU A 75 1.29 -11.83 -10.24
N LEU A 76 0.96 -11.05 -9.20
CA LEU A 76 0.33 -9.74 -9.33
C LEU A 76 1.22 -8.71 -10.04
N LEU A 77 2.51 -8.70 -9.71
CA LEU A 77 3.45 -7.74 -10.30
C LEU A 77 4.00 -8.19 -11.65
N GLY A 78 3.99 -9.50 -11.95
CA GLY A 78 4.53 -10.01 -13.22
C GLY A 78 5.95 -9.53 -13.46
N ASP A 79 6.18 -8.86 -14.59
CA ASP A 79 7.49 -8.34 -15.01
C ASP A 79 7.73 -6.86 -14.64
N TYR A 80 6.92 -6.30 -13.75
CA TYR A 80 7.07 -4.92 -13.27
C TYR A 80 8.52 -4.62 -12.84
N LYS A 81 9.04 -3.42 -13.18
CA LYS A 81 10.45 -3.01 -12.97
C LYS A 81 10.62 -1.74 -12.11
N GLY A 82 9.55 -1.12 -11.68
CA GLY A 82 9.60 0.12 -10.92
C GLY A 82 9.94 -0.03 -9.44
N ALA A 83 9.50 0.92 -8.64
CA ALA A 83 9.64 0.89 -7.20
C ALA A 83 8.42 0.22 -6.54
N LEU A 84 8.67 -0.53 -5.46
CA LEU A 84 7.63 -1.22 -4.68
C LEU A 84 7.65 -0.74 -3.24
N MET A 85 6.60 -0.01 -2.83
CA MET A 85 6.40 0.44 -1.45
C MET A 85 5.54 -0.57 -0.68
N THR A 86 6.10 -1.11 0.41
CA THR A 86 5.40 -2.07 1.27
C THR A 86 5.77 -1.87 2.74
N ASP A 87 5.14 -2.65 3.61
CA ASP A 87 5.63 -2.86 4.97
C ASP A 87 6.88 -3.77 5.00
N GLY A 88 7.31 -4.17 6.20
CA GLY A 88 8.47 -5.07 6.40
C GLY A 88 8.16 -6.55 6.19
N TYR A 89 7.06 -6.94 5.56
CA TYR A 89 6.71 -8.35 5.34
C TYR A 89 7.65 -9.03 4.34
N PRO A 90 8.28 -10.18 4.70
CA PRO A 90 9.25 -10.85 3.84
C PRO A 90 8.70 -11.42 2.53
N GLY A 91 7.37 -11.61 2.42
CA GLY A 91 6.72 -12.15 1.22
C GLY A 91 6.97 -11.33 -0.05
N TYR A 92 7.37 -10.07 0.09
CA TYR A 92 7.73 -9.21 -1.05
C TYR A 92 9.21 -9.32 -1.47
N ASN A 93 10.05 -10.06 -0.74
CA ASN A 93 11.50 -10.12 -1.02
C ASN A 93 11.79 -10.82 -2.34
N GLU A 94 11.07 -11.92 -2.64
CA GLU A 94 11.29 -12.73 -3.83
C GLU A 94 11.01 -11.93 -5.11
N VAL A 95 9.85 -11.30 -5.23
CA VAL A 95 9.51 -10.50 -6.41
C VAL A 95 10.45 -9.30 -6.55
N SER A 96 10.85 -8.69 -5.44
CA SER A 96 11.79 -7.57 -5.46
C SER A 96 13.15 -7.97 -6.02
N ALA A 97 13.67 -9.14 -5.62
CA ALA A 97 14.94 -9.66 -6.13
C ALA A 97 14.81 -10.12 -7.59
N ARG A 98 13.77 -10.91 -7.92
CA ARG A 98 13.53 -11.43 -9.26
C ARG A 98 13.42 -10.32 -10.32
N ASN A 99 12.69 -9.28 -10.00
CA ASN A 99 12.40 -8.18 -10.91
C ASN A 99 13.39 -7.02 -10.79
N ASN A 100 14.35 -7.10 -9.87
CA ASN A 100 15.29 -6.01 -9.53
C ASN A 100 14.56 -4.71 -9.16
N LEU A 101 13.49 -4.83 -8.33
CA LEU A 101 12.68 -3.67 -7.91
C LEU A 101 13.43 -2.78 -6.91
N VAL A 102 13.16 -1.49 -6.98
CA VAL A 102 13.53 -0.58 -5.91
C VAL A 102 12.55 -0.79 -4.75
N ARG A 103 12.93 -1.63 -3.78
CA ARG A 103 12.09 -1.84 -2.60
C ARG A 103 12.17 -0.67 -1.65
N LEU A 104 11.02 -0.07 -1.32
CA LEU A 104 10.86 1.05 -0.39
C LEU A 104 10.20 0.56 0.90
N GLY A 105 10.71 1.04 2.04
CA GLY A 105 10.18 0.71 3.36
C GLY A 105 9.23 1.79 3.90
N CYS A 106 8.26 1.36 4.71
CA CYS A 106 7.27 2.25 5.31
C CYS A 106 7.77 2.87 6.62
N LEU A 107 8.10 4.17 6.61
CA LEU A 107 8.55 4.87 7.82
C LEU A 107 7.41 5.04 8.85
N ALA A 108 6.14 5.02 8.44
CA ALA A 108 5.00 5.04 9.35
C ALA A 108 4.96 3.80 10.26
N HIS A 109 5.32 2.62 9.73
CA HIS A 109 5.44 1.39 10.52
C HIS A 109 6.55 1.50 11.57
N ALA A 110 7.73 2.01 11.21
CA ALA A 110 8.80 2.28 12.15
C ALA A 110 8.34 3.27 13.23
N ARG A 111 7.72 4.38 12.84
CA ARG A 111 7.18 5.40 13.75
C ARG A 111 6.18 4.81 14.74
N ARG A 112 5.23 3.97 14.28
CA ARG A 112 4.23 3.33 15.16
C ARG A 112 4.88 2.51 16.28
N LYS A 113 5.98 1.79 16.00
CA LYS A 113 6.71 1.03 17.04
C LYS A 113 7.35 1.94 18.09
N PHE A 114 7.89 3.10 17.70
CA PHE A 114 8.41 4.08 18.66
C PHE A 114 7.29 4.77 19.44
N VAL A 115 6.10 4.97 18.88
CA VAL A 115 4.93 5.46 19.63
C VAL A 115 4.55 4.47 20.74
N VAL A 116 4.48 3.19 20.43
CA VAL A 116 4.23 2.14 21.44
C VAL A 116 5.34 2.11 22.51
N ALA A 117 6.61 2.25 22.12
CA ALA A 117 7.72 2.32 23.05
C ALA A 117 7.62 3.54 23.99
N LYS A 118 7.23 4.70 23.47
CA LYS A 118 7.00 5.92 24.25
C LYS A 118 5.88 5.74 25.28
N GLN A 119 4.78 5.08 24.92
CA GLN A 119 3.65 4.83 25.83
C GLN A 119 4.05 3.99 27.05
N GLN A 120 5.13 3.21 26.96
CA GLN A 120 5.66 2.39 28.06
C GLN A 120 6.74 3.12 28.89
N GLN A 121 7.09 4.35 28.54
CA GLN A 121 8.00 5.17 29.33
C GLN A 121 7.30 5.75 30.58
N PRO A 122 8.04 6.03 31.66
CA PRO A 122 7.49 6.75 32.80
C PRO A 122 6.94 8.12 32.36
N LYS A 123 5.76 8.47 32.87
CA LYS A 123 5.11 9.75 32.58
C LYS A 123 6.04 10.92 32.93
N GLY A 124 6.05 11.94 32.06
CA GLY A 124 6.83 13.18 32.30
C GLY A 124 8.34 13.07 32.00
N LYS A 125 8.86 11.90 31.61
CA LYS A 125 10.28 11.75 31.25
C LYS A 125 10.45 11.62 29.73
N THR A 126 11.39 12.39 29.18
CA THR A 126 11.85 12.26 27.79
C THR A 126 12.84 11.11 27.69
N GLY A 127 12.62 10.20 26.77
CA GLY A 127 13.46 9.02 26.59
C GLY A 127 13.95 8.80 25.16
N ALA A 128 14.56 7.67 24.90
CA ALA A 128 15.11 7.33 23.60
C ALA A 128 14.02 7.26 22.50
N ALA A 129 12.81 6.79 22.83
CA ALA A 129 11.70 6.79 21.86
C ALA A 129 11.32 8.20 21.42
N ASP A 130 11.37 9.20 22.31
CA ASP A 130 11.08 10.59 21.95
C ASP A 130 12.12 11.16 20.98
N GLN A 131 13.40 10.79 21.14
CA GLN A 131 14.46 11.22 20.23
C GLN A 131 14.25 10.67 18.83
N ALA A 132 13.90 9.37 18.70
CA ALA A 132 13.54 8.77 17.41
C ALA A 132 12.33 9.47 16.78
N LEU A 133 11.25 9.65 17.56
CA LEU A 133 10.03 10.32 17.09
C LEU A 133 10.29 11.76 16.64
N ALA A 134 11.16 12.49 17.32
CA ALA A 134 11.55 13.84 16.91
C ALA A 134 12.31 13.84 15.58
N LEU A 135 13.25 12.91 15.37
CA LEU A 135 13.98 12.79 14.10
C LEU A 135 13.06 12.36 12.96
N ILE A 136 12.24 11.35 13.17
CA ILE A 136 11.23 10.89 12.19
C ILE A 136 10.23 12.02 11.88
N GLY A 137 9.80 12.78 12.91
CA GLY A 137 8.92 13.93 12.74
C GLY A 137 9.51 15.02 11.84
N LYS A 138 10.84 15.24 11.89
CA LYS A 138 11.53 16.16 10.99
C LYS A 138 11.47 15.70 9.53
N LEU A 139 11.61 14.40 9.26
CA LEU A 139 11.48 13.85 7.91
C LEU A 139 10.06 14.08 7.35
N TYR A 140 9.04 13.80 8.13
CA TYR A 140 7.64 14.08 7.73
C TYR A 140 7.35 15.57 7.54
N LEU A 141 8.00 16.45 8.33
CA LEU A 141 7.84 17.89 8.16
C LEU A 141 8.45 18.37 6.82
N ILE A 142 9.59 17.81 6.42
CA ILE A 142 10.21 18.08 5.11
C ILE A 142 9.26 17.65 4.00
N GLU A 143 8.75 16.41 4.01
CA GLU A 143 7.82 15.90 3.01
C GLU A 143 6.55 16.75 2.91
N ARG A 144 5.97 17.16 4.05
CA ARG A 144 4.78 18.01 4.07
C ARG A 144 4.99 19.33 3.35
N LYS A 145 6.18 19.94 3.52
CA LYS A 145 6.53 21.21 2.85
C LYS A 145 6.76 21.04 1.35
N MET A 146 6.99 19.81 0.91
CA MET A 146 7.27 19.47 -0.49
C MET A 146 6.06 18.83 -1.20
N LYS A 147 4.87 18.81 -0.58
CA LYS A 147 3.68 18.13 -1.11
C LYS A 147 3.33 18.57 -2.53
N ASP A 148 3.36 19.88 -2.79
CA ASP A 148 2.95 20.49 -4.06
C ASP A 148 4.14 20.84 -4.97
N LYS A 149 5.30 20.20 -4.72
CA LYS A 149 6.53 20.41 -5.45
C LYS A 149 6.75 19.31 -6.50
N THR A 150 7.53 19.65 -7.55
CA THR A 150 7.95 18.67 -8.56
C THR A 150 8.86 17.61 -7.95
N ASP A 151 9.02 16.48 -8.67
CA ASP A 151 9.92 15.41 -8.22
C ASP A 151 11.36 15.89 -8.12
N ASP A 152 11.83 16.73 -9.03
CA ASP A 152 13.16 17.33 -8.96
C ASP A 152 13.34 18.24 -7.74
N GLU A 153 12.35 19.07 -7.43
CA GLU A 153 12.38 19.93 -6.23
C GLU A 153 12.37 19.10 -4.96
N ARG A 154 11.55 18.03 -4.92
CA ARG A 154 11.51 17.05 -3.81
C ARG A 154 12.85 16.35 -3.64
N TYR A 155 13.43 15.85 -4.72
CA TYR A 155 14.74 15.22 -4.68
C TYR A 155 15.81 16.15 -4.10
N ARG A 156 15.94 17.38 -4.61
CA ARG A 156 16.91 18.37 -4.10
C ARG A 156 16.69 18.68 -2.62
N ALA A 157 15.43 18.89 -2.21
CA ALA A 157 15.12 19.15 -0.81
C ALA A 157 15.43 17.95 0.10
N ARG A 158 15.27 16.71 -0.39
CA ARG A 158 15.64 15.49 0.33
C ARG A 158 17.14 15.37 0.49
N GLN A 159 17.93 15.65 -0.56
CA GLN A 159 19.39 15.65 -0.47
C GLN A 159 19.89 16.68 0.54
N ASP A 160 19.39 17.91 0.48
CA ASP A 160 19.80 19.00 1.35
C ASP A 160 19.34 18.82 2.81
N LYS A 161 18.09 18.42 3.04
CA LYS A 161 17.45 18.46 4.37
C LYS A 161 17.18 17.09 4.98
N ALA A 162 16.75 16.10 4.20
CA ALA A 162 16.35 14.80 4.75
C ALA A 162 17.56 13.88 4.97
N VAL A 163 18.51 13.82 4.05
CA VAL A 163 19.73 13.01 4.18
C VAL A 163 20.50 13.30 5.47
N PRO A 164 20.74 14.58 5.88
CA PRO A 164 21.36 14.87 7.17
C PRO A 164 20.56 14.36 8.38
N VAL A 165 19.23 14.38 8.31
CA VAL A 165 18.38 13.84 9.38
C VAL A 165 18.45 12.31 9.43
N LEU A 166 18.44 11.63 8.27
CA LEU A 166 18.63 10.17 8.17
C LEU A 166 20.00 9.78 8.76
N LYS A 167 21.08 10.47 8.42
CA LYS A 167 22.40 10.22 8.99
C LYS A 167 22.39 10.33 10.54
N LYS A 168 21.73 11.36 11.08
CA LYS A 168 21.57 11.53 12.54
C LYS A 168 20.74 10.39 13.16
N LEU A 169 19.65 9.96 12.48
CA LEU A 169 18.82 8.85 12.94
C LEU A 169 19.60 7.53 12.92
N ARG A 170 20.44 7.30 11.90
CA ARG A 170 21.29 6.11 11.79
C ARG A 170 22.32 6.07 12.91
N GLN A 171 23.07 7.15 13.14
CA GLN A 171 24.05 7.28 14.22
C GLN A 171 23.39 7.08 15.59
N TRP A 172 22.20 7.64 15.79
CA TRP A 172 21.43 7.44 17.00
C TRP A 172 21.03 5.98 17.20
N LEU A 173 20.56 5.31 16.15
CA LEU A 173 20.20 3.88 16.16
C LEU A 173 21.39 3.01 16.56
N GLU A 174 22.54 3.18 15.91
CA GLU A 174 23.77 2.43 16.15
C GLU A 174 24.29 2.61 17.60
N LYS A 175 24.13 3.79 18.15
CA LYS A 175 24.51 4.09 19.54
C LYS A 175 23.53 3.51 20.56
N THR A 176 22.23 3.49 20.24
CA THR A 176 21.17 3.18 21.21
C THR A 176 20.84 1.69 21.23
N GLN A 177 20.85 1.02 20.08
CA GLN A 177 20.46 -0.39 19.95
C GLN A 177 21.30 -1.33 20.82
N PRO A 178 22.65 -1.27 20.88
CA PRO A 178 23.45 -2.18 21.69
C PRO A 178 23.21 -2.04 23.21
N ARG A 179 22.68 -0.88 23.63
CA ARG A 179 22.44 -0.54 25.05
C ARG A 179 21.00 -0.81 25.48
N THR A 180 20.17 -1.37 24.58
CA THR A 180 18.74 -1.57 24.82
C THR A 180 18.39 -3.06 24.80
N ALA A 181 17.74 -3.54 25.84
CA ALA A 181 17.29 -4.93 25.90
C ALA A 181 16.31 -5.24 24.76
N PRO A 182 16.57 -6.26 23.89
CA PRO A 182 15.85 -6.48 22.64
C PRO A 182 14.38 -6.86 22.82
N LYS A 183 14.00 -7.44 23.95
CA LYS A 183 12.62 -7.86 24.25
C LYS A 183 11.71 -6.70 24.68
N THR A 184 12.26 -5.54 25.05
CA THR A 184 11.48 -4.35 25.41
C THR A 184 10.78 -3.74 24.18
N ALA A 185 9.76 -2.90 24.40
CA ALA A 185 9.09 -2.21 23.29
C ALA A 185 10.08 -1.31 22.49
N LEU A 186 11.00 -0.63 23.19
CA LEU A 186 12.06 0.14 22.55
C LEU A 186 13.02 -0.77 21.77
N GLY A 187 13.45 -1.89 22.35
CA GLY A 187 14.33 -2.85 21.66
C GLY A 187 13.71 -3.41 20.38
N LYS A 188 12.42 -3.76 20.42
CA LYS A 188 11.66 -4.20 19.24
C LYS A 188 11.56 -3.10 18.18
N ALA A 189 11.38 -1.84 18.58
CA ALA A 189 11.34 -0.70 17.67
C ALA A 189 12.70 -0.46 16.99
N LEU A 190 13.79 -0.54 17.76
CA LEU A 190 15.16 -0.40 17.25
C LEU A 190 15.52 -1.55 16.29
N THR A 191 15.19 -2.79 16.65
CA THR A 191 15.40 -3.97 15.78
C THR A 191 14.65 -3.84 14.47
N TYR A 192 13.38 -3.39 14.51
CA TYR A 192 12.62 -3.16 13.29
C TYR A 192 13.26 -2.06 12.42
N LEU A 193 13.63 -0.94 13.03
CA LEU A 193 14.28 0.17 12.32
C LEU A 193 15.59 -0.28 11.67
N ALA A 194 16.42 -1.06 12.40
CA ALA A 194 17.66 -1.60 11.88
C ALA A 194 17.46 -2.57 10.71
N ASN A 195 16.53 -3.51 10.84
CA ASN A 195 16.24 -4.52 9.81
C ASN A 195 15.64 -3.92 8.54
N GLN A 196 14.92 -2.81 8.66
CA GLN A 196 14.29 -2.14 7.51
C GLN A 196 15.09 -0.96 6.98
N TRP A 197 16.26 -0.65 7.56
CA TRP A 197 17.00 0.57 7.26
C TRP A 197 17.28 0.75 5.77
N SER A 198 17.80 -0.27 5.11
CA SER A 198 18.14 -0.25 3.68
C SER A 198 16.96 0.01 2.75
N TYR A 199 15.74 -0.24 3.20
CA TYR A 199 14.51 0.08 2.46
C TYR A 199 13.97 1.46 2.84
N LEU A 200 14.12 1.84 4.13
CA LEU A 200 13.59 3.09 4.66
C LEU A 200 14.36 4.33 4.18
N GLU A 201 15.66 4.21 3.94
CA GLU A 201 16.47 5.34 3.47
C GLU A 201 16.30 5.63 1.98
N ARG A 202 15.83 4.66 1.19
CA ARG A 202 15.75 4.78 -0.28
C ARG A 202 14.76 5.81 -0.79
N TYR A 203 13.79 6.27 0.00
CA TYR A 203 12.83 7.27 -0.46
C TYR A 203 13.49 8.60 -0.87
N VAL A 204 14.73 8.85 -0.45
CA VAL A 204 15.48 10.05 -0.86
C VAL A 204 16.22 9.88 -2.19
N GLU A 205 16.26 8.67 -2.77
CA GLU A 205 16.94 8.37 -4.03
C GLU A 205 16.22 8.97 -5.25
N ASP A 206 14.91 9.23 -5.12
CA ASP A 206 14.09 9.83 -6.18
C ASP A 206 12.98 10.71 -5.57
N GLY A 207 12.58 11.77 -6.26
CA GLY A 207 11.50 12.67 -5.83
C GLY A 207 10.12 12.04 -5.86
N CYS A 208 9.88 11.07 -6.75
CA CYS A 208 8.60 10.36 -6.84
C CYS A 208 8.42 9.30 -5.74
N TYR A 209 9.49 8.85 -5.04
CA TYR A 209 9.40 7.80 -4.04
C TYR A 209 8.67 8.27 -2.79
N PRO A 210 7.67 7.52 -2.30
CA PRO A 210 6.95 7.87 -1.06
C PRO A 210 7.78 7.51 0.19
N ILE A 211 7.56 8.26 1.27
CA ILE A 211 8.18 8.00 2.57
C ILE A 211 7.49 6.87 3.36
N ASP A 212 6.23 6.57 3.03
CA ASP A 212 5.44 5.56 3.73
C ASP A 212 4.38 4.90 2.83
N ASN A 213 3.76 3.84 3.36
CA ASN A 213 2.73 3.05 2.68
C ASN A 213 1.29 3.46 3.06
N ASN A 214 1.09 4.65 3.62
CA ASN A 214 -0.24 5.09 4.06
C ASN A 214 -1.26 5.08 2.92
N ARG A 215 -0.83 5.19 1.67
CA ARG A 215 -1.69 5.10 0.50
C ARG A 215 -2.37 3.73 0.40
N ALA A 216 -1.63 2.63 0.43
CA ALA A 216 -2.21 1.28 0.41
C ALA A 216 -3.01 0.99 1.69
N GLU A 217 -2.53 1.45 2.87
CA GLU A 217 -3.25 1.30 4.13
C GLU A 217 -4.61 2.04 4.12
N ASN A 218 -4.69 3.20 3.48
CA ASN A 218 -5.95 3.92 3.32
C ASN A 218 -6.85 3.26 2.26
N ALA A 219 -6.29 2.77 1.16
CA ALA A 219 -7.02 2.09 0.10
C ALA A 219 -7.68 0.79 0.59
N ILE A 220 -7.02 0.01 1.45
CA ILE A 220 -7.59 -1.23 1.99
C ILE A 220 -8.62 -1.01 3.10
N ARG A 221 -8.64 0.16 3.72
CA ARG A 221 -9.50 0.47 4.88
C ARG A 221 -11.00 0.27 4.62
N PRO A 222 -11.60 0.69 3.48
CA PRO A 222 -13.01 0.45 3.20
C PRO A 222 -13.38 -1.03 3.24
N PHE A 223 -12.53 -1.90 2.67
CA PHE A 223 -12.69 -3.35 2.74
C PHE A 223 -12.63 -3.86 4.19
N VAL A 224 -11.65 -3.39 4.99
CA VAL A 224 -11.51 -3.78 6.40
C VAL A 224 -12.72 -3.37 7.23
N ILE A 225 -13.31 -2.19 6.97
CA ILE A 225 -14.54 -1.72 7.64
C ILE A 225 -15.72 -2.58 7.20
N GLY A 226 -15.91 -2.79 5.89
CA GLY A 226 -16.97 -3.64 5.35
C GLY A 226 -16.91 -5.05 5.93
N ARG A 227 -15.73 -5.66 5.99
CA ARG A 227 -15.53 -6.98 6.58
C ARG A 227 -16.00 -7.07 8.04
N LYS A 228 -15.90 -6.01 8.84
CA LYS A 228 -16.42 -6.00 10.20
C LYS A 228 -17.96 -6.08 10.26
N ASN A 229 -18.63 -5.71 9.17
CA ASN A 229 -20.09 -5.78 9.08
C ASN A 229 -20.57 -7.13 8.55
N TYR A 230 -20.00 -7.60 7.41
CA TYR A 230 -20.45 -8.87 6.82
C TYR A 230 -19.67 -10.11 7.32
N LEU A 231 -18.59 -9.93 8.10
CA LEU A 231 -17.76 -10.89 8.82
C LEU A 231 -16.96 -11.84 7.93
N PHE A 232 -17.58 -12.51 6.95
CA PHE A 232 -16.98 -13.50 6.07
C PHE A 232 -17.57 -13.45 4.66
N SER A 233 -16.89 -14.09 3.72
CA SER A 233 -17.44 -14.43 2.39
C SER A 233 -17.84 -15.90 2.39
N LYS A 234 -18.98 -16.24 1.76
CA LYS A 234 -19.43 -17.63 1.69
C LYS A 234 -18.52 -18.45 0.78
N SER A 235 -18.18 -17.95 -0.40
CA SER A 235 -17.46 -18.71 -1.44
C SER A 235 -16.32 -17.91 -2.07
N ILE A 236 -15.38 -18.60 -2.73
CA ILE A 236 -14.30 -18.02 -3.53
C ILE A 236 -14.87 -17.10 -4.62
N ARG A 237 -15.91 -17.54 -5.32
CA ARG A 237 -16.58 -16.75 -6.36
C ARG A 237 -17.12 -15.43 -5.79
N GLY A 238 -17.71 -15.47 -4.59
CA GLY A 238 -18.23 -14.29 -3.90
C GLY A 238 -17.14 -13.30 -3.50
N VAL A 239 -16.03 -13.78 -2.93
CA VAL A 239 -14.93 -12.89 -2.50
C VAL A 239 -14.17 -12.29 -3.68
N ARG A 240 -14.03 -13.01 -4.82
CA ARG A 240 -13.46 -12.47 -6.06
C ARG A 240 -14.35 -11.39 -6.68
N ALA A 241 -15.67 -11.65 -6.74
CA ALA A 241 -16.62 -10.64 -7.19
C ALA A 241 -16.57 -9.37 -6.33
N ASN A 242 -16.41 -9.54 -5.00
CA ASN A 242 -16.24 -8.44 -4.07
C ASN A 242 -14.94 -7.67 -4.35
N ALA A 243 -13.81 -8.35 -4.57
CA ALA A 243 -12.54 -7.72 -4.93
C ALA A 243 -12.67 -6.86 -6.20
N ASN A 244 -13.29 -7.38 -7.25
CA ASN A 244 -13.49 -6.67 -8.51
C ASN A 244 -14.37 -5.42 -8.33
N LEU A 245 -15.45 -5.51 -7.56
CA LEU A 245 -16.31 -4.37 -7.28
C LEU A 245 -15.63 -3.31 -6.43
N TYR A 246 -14.87 -3.71 -5.38
CA TYR A 246 -14.05 -2.76 -4.62
C TYR A 246 -13.00 -2.08 -5.49
N THR A 247 -12.41 -2.79 -6.46
CA THR A 247 -11.47 -2.21 -7.44
C THR A 247 -12.10 -1.06 -8.20
N LEU A 248 -13.27 -1.27 -8.79
CA LEU A 248 -13.97 -0.24 -9.56
C LEU A 248 -14.42 0.92 -8.67
N ILE A 249 -15.01 0.63 -7.50
CA ILE A 249 -15.50 1.64 -6.55
C ILE A 249 -14.36 2.53 -6.05
N GLU A 250 -13.26 1.95 -5.58
CA GLU A 250 -12.18 2.73 -4.99
C GLU A 250 -11.35 3.44 -6.07
N THR A 251 -11.24 2.88 -7.28
CA THR A 251 -10.63 3.60 -8.42
C THR A 251 -11.53 4.75 -8.88
N ALA A 252 -12.84 4.57 -8.98
CA ALA A 252 -13.78 5.66 -9.30
C ALA A 252 -13.68 6.81 -8.29
N LYS A 253 -13.64 6.52 -6.99
CA LYS A 253 -13.41 7.52 -5.94
C LYS A 253 -12.07 8.25 -6.09
N ALA A 254 -11.00 7.54 -6.47
CA ALA A 254 -9.70 8.15 -6.70
C ALA A 254 -9.72 9.14 -7.88
N HIS A 255 -10.67 8.99 -8.80
CA HIS A 255 -10.92 9.91 -9.93
C HIS A 255 -12.03 10.93 -9.64
N GLY A 256 -12.49 11.06 -8.40
CA GLY A 256 -13.53 12.00 -8.02
C GLY A 256 -14.94 11.67 -8.54
N LEU A 257 -15.15 10.46 -9.07
CA LEU A 257 -16.45 10.02 -9.57
C LEU A 257 -17.35 9.56 -8.42
N ASP A 258 -18.66 9.78 -8.56
CA ASP A 258 -19.64 9.12 -7.73
C ASP A 258 -19.67 7.61 -8.05
N PRO A 259 -19.38 6.71 -7.08
CA PRO A 259 -19.27 5.29 -7.39
C PRO A 259 -20.58 4.64 -7.85
N HIS A 260 -21.72 5.15 -7.38
CA HIS A 260 -23.02 4.62 -7.81
C HIS A 260 -23.31 4.97 -9.26
N ALA A 261 -23.17 6.25 -9.62
CA ALA A 261 -23.35 6.70 -11.00
C ALA A 261 -22.36 6.01 -11.97
N TYR A 262 -21.11 5.85 -11.53
CA TYR A 262 -20.09 5.13 -12.29
C TYR A 262 -20.47 3.66 -12.54
N LEU A 263 -20.84 2.92 -11.49
CA LEU A 263 -21.23 1.51 -11.62
C LEU A 263 -22.51 1.34 -12.46
N LEU A 264 -23.47 2.24 -12.32
CA LEU A 264 -24.70 2.22 -13.14
C LEU A 264 -24.33 2.29 -14.63
N ARG A 265 -23.51 3.27 -15.00
CA ARG A 265 -23.02 3.42 -16.38
C ARG A 265 -22.27 2.16 -16.85
N VAL A 266 -21.35 1.65 -16.03
CA VAL A 266 -20.60 0.42 -16.38
C VAL A 266 -21.55 -0.74 -16.68
N PHE A 267 -22.57 -0.99 -15.84
CA PHE A 267 -23.48 -2.11 -16.05
C PHE A 267 -24.50 -1.89 -17.18
N GLU A 268 -24.78 -0.66 -17.56
CA GLU A 268 -25.61 -0.34 -18.74
C GLU A 268 -24.82 -0.52 -20.05
N GLU A 269 -23.57 -0.06 -20.11
CA GLU A 269 -22.78 -0.04 -21.34
C GLU A 269 -21.93 -1.31 -21.54
N LEU A 270 -21.45 -1.95 -20.46
CA LEU A 270 -20.58 -3.14 -20.50
C LEU A 270 -21.15 -4.32 -21.33
N PRO A 271 -22.47 -4.63 -21.32
CA PRO A 271 -23.00 -5.73 -22.14
C PRO A 271 -22.86 -5.52 -23.64
N ALA A 272 -22.69 -4.29 -24.10
CA ALA A 272 -22.52 -3.93 -25.52
C ALA A 272 -21.03 -3.82 -25.91
N ALA A 273 -20.10 -3.80 -24.94
CA ALA A 273 -18.66 -3.69 -25.19
C ALA A 273 -18.13 -4.98 -25.86
N ALA A 274 -17.48 -4.82 -27.01
CA ALA A 274 -16.96 -5.91 -27.83
C ALA A 274 -15.47 -5.76 -28.17
N SER A 275 -14.93 -4.55 -28.11
CA SER A 275 -13.53 -4.24 -28.40
C SER A 275 -12.77 -3.78 -27.13
N VAL A 276 -11.44 -3.75 -27.21
CA VAL A 276 -10.59 -3.22 -26.12
C VAL A 276 -10.91 -1.75 -25.87
N GLU A 277 -11.13 -0.99 -26.93
CA GLU A 277 -11.47 0.43 -26.91
C GLU A 277 -12.79 0.68 -26.17
N ASP A 278 -13.79 -0.19 -26.35
CA ASP A 278 -15.06 -0.12 -25.61
C ASP A 278 -14.84 -0.30 -24.11
N PHE A 279 -14.04 -1.31 -23.72
CA PHE A 279 -13.70 -1.51 -22.32
C PHE A 279 -12.86 -0.35 -21.75
N GLU A 280 -11.91 0.18 -22.52
CA GLU A 280 -11.11 1.34 -22.09
C GLU A 280 -11.97 2.59 -21.87
N ALA A 281 -13.01 2.80 -22.67
CA ALA A 281 -13.94 3.91 -22.53
C ALA A 281 -14.73 3.87 -21.20
N LEU A 282 -14.88 2.69 -20.61
CA LEU A 282 -15.55 2.47 -19.32
C LEU A 282 -14.63 2.60 -18.11
N LEU A 283 -13.32 2.77 -18.31
CA LEU A 283 -12.40 2.94 -17.19
C LEU A 283 -12.61 4.30 -16.49
N PRO A 284 -12.46 4.40 -15.16
CA PRO A 284 -12.72 5.63 -14.40
C PRO A 284 -12.02 6.87 -14.95
N GLN A 285 -10.76 6.73 -15.43
CA GLN A 285 -10.00 7.84 -16.00
C GLN A 285 -10.53 8.36 -17.37
N ARG A 286 -11.42 7.62 -18.01
CA ARG A 286 -12.06 7.99 -19.29
C ARG A 286 -13.48 8.52 -19.10
N VAL A 287 -14.09 8.19 -17.97
CA VAL A 287 -15.42 8.67 -17.63
C VAL A 287 -15.30 10.11 -17.15
N LYS A 288 -15.82 11.06 -17.93
CA LYS A 288 -15.90 12.46 -17.49
C LYS A 288 -16.93 12.59 -16.38
N THR A 289 -16.61 13.38 -15.35
CA THR A 289 -17.63 13.87 -14.43
C THR A 289 -18.69 14.60 -15.24
N ALA A 290 -19.95 14.22 -15.08
CA ALA A 290 -21.02 15.09 -15.56
C ALA A 290 -20.93 16.39 -14.74
N ASP A 291 -20.70 17.51 -15.41
CA ASP A 291 -20.72 18.86 -14.83
C ASP A 291 -22.08 19.16 -14.21
#